data_f372e6f758520bf08a85ded2fcdfc750
#
_entry.id   f372e6f758520bf08a85ded2fcdfc750
#
_cell.length_a   1.000
_cell.length_b   1.000
_cell.length_c   1.000
_cell.angle_alpha   90.00
_cell.angle_beta   90.00
_cell.angle_gamma   90.00
#
_symmetry.space_group_name_H-M   'P 1'
#
loop_
_entity.id
_entity.type
_entity.pdbx_description
1 polymer ?
#
loop_
_entity_poly.entity_id
_entity_poly.type
_entity_poly.pdbx_seq_one_letter_code
_entity_poly.pdbx_strand_id
1 'polypeptide(L)'
;MFNLSECPAKRDPELWQWIDAEAKRQEQNIELIASENYASPAVMAAQGSCLTNKYAEGYPGKRYYGGCEFVDEVERLAIERAKKLFCEPASVE
;
A
#
# COMPACT_ATOMS: atom_id res chain seq x y z
N MET A 1 17.30 -11.23 6.57
CA MET A 1 17.35 -10.32 5.43
C MET A 1 16.41 -9.13 5.62
N PHE A 2 15.18 -9.36 5.99
CA PHE A 2 14.25 -8.25 6.17
C PHE A 2 14.08 -7.94 7.65
N ASN A 3 14.81 -6.91 8.12
CA ASN A 3 14.66 -6.45 9.49
C ASN A 3 13.56 -5.41 9.54
N LEU A 4 12.34 -5.86 9.81
CA LEU A 4 11.17 -5.00 9.75
C LEU A 4 11.09 -4.03 10.93
N SER A 5 11.92 -4.22 11.95
CA SER A 5 11.90 -3.31 13.09
C SER A 5 12.88 -2.16 12.94
N GLU A 6 13.73 -2.19 11.92
CA GLU A 6 14.72 -1.13 11.75
C GLU A 6 14.08 0.13 11.19
N CYS A 7 14.41 1.25 11.82
CA CYS A 7 13.91 2.54 11.37
C CYS A 7 14.66 2.99 10.12
N PRO A 8 13.96 3.20 8.99
CA PRO A 8 14.62 3.59 7.75
C PRO A 8 15.45 4.87 7.86
N ALA A 9 15.02 5.81 8.70
CA ALA A 9 15.74 7.07 8.87
C ALA A 9 17.15 6.86 9.41
N LYS A 10 17.39 5.77 10.12
CA LYS A 10 18.73 5.47 10.63
C LYS A 10 19.66 4.97 9.54
N ARG A 11 19.11 4.42 8.46
CA ARG A 11 19.91 3.94 7.35
C ARG A 11 20.30 5.06 6.40
N ASP A 12 19.38 6.00 6.20
CA ASP A 12 19.62 7.07 5.24
C ASP A 12 19.01 8.36 5.77
N PRO A 13 19.68 8.99 6.73
CA PRO A 13 19.15 10.22 7.31
C PRO A 13 19.08 11.37 6.32
N GLU A 14 19.94 11.41 5.32
CA GLU A 14 19.93 12.45 4.33
C GLU A 14 18.66 12.40 3.49
N LEU A 15 18.24 11.21 3.08
CA LEU A 15 17.00 11.04 2.35
C LEU A 15 15.80 11.33 3.24
N TRP A 16 15.82 10.79 4.45
CA TRP A 16 14.64 10.84 5.31
C TRP A 16 14.38 12.25 5.87
N GLN A 17 15.39 13.11 5.94
CA GLN A 17 15.11 14.50 6.31
C GLN A 17 14.18 15.17 5.28
N TRP A 18 14.32 14.81 4.01
CA TRP A 18 13.46 15.38 2.97
C TRP A 18 12.08 14.74 2.96
N ILE A 19 12.01 13.43 3.23
CA ILE A 19 10.71 12.76 3.36
C ILE A 19 9.93 13.36 4.52
N ASP A 20 10.60 13.60 5.65
CA ASP A 20 9.95 14.21 6.80
C ASP A 20 9.52 15.64 6.50
N ALA A 21 10.34 16.39 5.77
CA ALA A 21 9.98 17.74 5.38
C ALA A 21 8.76 17.75 4.47
N GLU A 22 8.68 16.80 3.55
CA GLU A 22 7.52 16.69 2.68
C GLU A 22 6.26 16.29 3.46
N ALA A 23 6.40 15.41 4.45
CA ALA A 23 5.27 15.05 5.28
C ALA A 23 4.70 16.27 6.00
N LYS A 24 5.58 17.13 6.52
CA LYS A 24 5.14 18.37 7.15
C LYS A 24 4.48 19.32 6.16
N ARG A 25 5.03 19.40 4.96
CA ARG A 25 4.44 20.24 3.93
C ARG A 25 3.01 19.80 3.63
N GLN A 26 2.80 18.49 3.51
CA GLN A 26 1.46 17.96 3.23
C GLN A 26 0.49 18.24 4.38
N GLU A 27 0.95 18.17 5.61
CA GLU A 27 0.09 18.46 6.76
C GLU A 27 -0.27 19.92 6.89
N GLN A 28 0.63 20.82 6.49
CA GLN A 28 0.47 22.23 6.74
C GLN A 28 -0.13 23.01 5.58
N ASN A 29 -0.33 22.39 4.44
CA ASN A 29 -0.86 23.06 3.27
C ASN A 29 -2.13 22.39 2.78
N ILE A 30 -2.99 23.21 2.17
CA ILE A 30 -4.22 22.69 1.57
C ILE A 30 -3.89 22.20 0.18
N GLU A 31 -4.28 20.97 -0.12
CA GLU A 31 -4.03 20.37 -1.42
C GLU A 31 -5.23 20.61 -2.33
N LEU A 32 -4.99 21.30 -3.44
CA LEU A 32 -6.05 21.64 -4.38
C LEU A 32 -5.86 21.00 -5.75
N ILE A 33 -4.88 20.10 -5.89
CA ILE A 33 -4.68 19.39 -7.15
C ILE A 33 -5.62 18.22 -7.18
N ALA A 34 -6.56 18.23 -8.12
CA ALA A 34 -7.63 17.25 -8.17
C ALA A 34 -7.16 15.81 -8.38
N SER A 35 -5.98 15.63 -8.95
CA SER A 35 -5.44 14.30 -9.22
C SER A 35 -4.66 13.71 -8.06
N GLU A 36 -4.47 14.46 -6.99
CA GLU A 36 -3.72 13.95 -5.84
C GLU A 36 -4.66 13.43 -4.77
N ASN A 37 -4.24 12.40 -4.08
CA ASN A 37 -5.00 11.79 -3.01
C ASN A 37 -4.06 11.39 -1.88
N TYR A 38 -4.43 11.73 -0.65
CA TYR A 38 -3.62 11.37 0.49
C TYR A 38 -3.99 9.98 0.97
N ALA A 39 -3.05 9.05 0.80
CA ALA A 39 -3.23 7.69 1.26
C ALA A 39 -3.02 7.61 2.77
N SER A 40 -3.70 6.68 3.41
CA SER A 40 -3.51 6.49 4.85
C SER A 40 -2.13 5.90 5.15
N PRO A 41 -1.61 6.11 6.36
CA PRO A 41 -0.35 5.48 6.75
C PRO A 41 -0.36 3.96 6.57
N ALA A 42 -1.49 3.31 6.82
CA ALA A 42 -1.58 1.86 6.67
C ALA A 42 -1.42 1.44 5.20
N VAL A 43 -2.02 2.19 4.28
CA VAL A 43 -1.88 1.91 2.86
C VAL A 43 -0.43 2.09 2.41
N MET A 44 0.18 3.19 2.86
CA MET A 44 1.58 3.46 2.51
C MET A 44 2.51 2.39 3.08
N ALA A 45 2.25 1.93 4.30
CA ALA A 45 3.05 0.88 4.92
C ALA A 45 2.92 -0.44 4.14
N ALA A 46 1.72 -0.78 3.69
CA ALA A 46 1.52 -2.00 2.91
C ALA A 46 2.26 -1.91 1.58
N GLN A 47 2.21 -0.77 0.93
CA GLN A 47 2.88 -0.57 -0.35
C GLN A 47 4.38 -0.66 -0.21
N GLY A 48 4.94 -0.13 0.88
CA GLY A 48 6.38 -0.17 1.13
C GLY A 48 6.86 -1.43 1.82
N SER A 49 6.02 -2.45 1.91
CA SER A 49 6.38 -3.72 2.55
C SER A 49 7.12 -4.62 1.57
N CYS A 50 7.39 -5.86 2.00
CA CYS A 50 8.05 -6.85 1.15
C CYS A 50 7.24 -7.20 -0.09
N LEU A 51 5.94 -6.87 -0.11
CA LEU A 51 5.14 -7.06 -1.32
C LEU A 51 5.73 -6.29 -2.50
N THR A 52 6.44 -5.21 -2.24
CA THR A 52 7.12 -4.44 -3.27
C THR A 52 8.04 -5.29 -4.13
N ASN A 53 8.59 -6.35 -3.56
CA ASN A 53 9.57 -7.20 -4.25
C ASN A 53 8.94 -8.24 -5.16
N LYS A 54 7.64 -8.48 -5.06
CA LYS A 54 7.04 -9.62 -5.75
C LYS A 54 6.33 -9.22 -7.03
N TYR A 55 6.83 -9.73 -8.13
CA TYR A 55 6.18 -9.58 -9.43
C TYR A 55 5.05 -10.61 -9.51
N ALA A 56 3.82 -10.14 -9.75
CA ALA A 56 2.65 -10.99 -9.67
C ALA A 56 1.71 -10.77 -10.85
N GLU A 57 2.27 -10.84 -12.04
CA GLU A 57 1.48 -10.68 -13.25
C GLU A 57 0.45 -11.80 -13.36
N GLY A 58 -0.78 -11.43 -13.70
CA GLY A 58 -1.90 -12.36 -13.78
C GLY A 58 -2.91 -12.08 -12.69
N TYR A 59 -3.62 -13.11 -12.26
CA TYR A 59 -4.68 -13.01 -11.25
C TYR A 59 -4.52 -14.11 -10.22
N PRO A 60 -5.14 -13.98 -9.05
CA PRO A 60 -5.05 -15.04 -8.03
C PRO A 60 -5.38 -16.40 -8.61
N GLY A 61 -4.49 -17.36 -8.41
CA GLY A 61 -4.65 -18.69 -8.95
C GLY A 61 -4.28 -18.83 -10.41
N LYS A 62 -4.01 -17.74 -11.09
CA LYS A 62 -3.68 -17.75 -12.52
C LYS A 62 -2.51 -16.81 -12.79
N ARG A 63 -1.38 -17.11 -12.20
CA ARG A 63 -0.19 -16.26 -12.32
C ARG A 63 0.76 -16.79 -13.38
N TYR A 64 1.50 -15.86 -13.96
CA TYR A 64 2.54 -16.26 -14.93
C TYR A 64 3.79 -16.77 -14.25
N TYR A 65 3.99 -16.43 -12.97
CA TYR A 65 5.20 -16.80 -12.25
C TYR A 65 4.83 -17.45 -10.90
N GLY A 66 5.79 -18.21 -10.37
CA GLY A 66 5.57 -18.87 -9.08
C GLY A 66 5.79 -17.97 -7.88
N GLY A 67 5.52 -18.50 -6.71
CA GLY A 67 5.77 -17.79 -5.46
C GLY A 67 4.71 -16.77 -5.10
N CYS A 68 3.50 -16.94 -5.60
CA CYS A 68 2.44 -15.95 -5.39
C CYS A 68 1.38 -16.40 -4.39
N GLU A 69 1.62 -17.46 -3.65
CA GLU A 69 0.60 -17.99 -2.74
C GLU A 69 0.11 -16.96 -1.72
N PHE A 70 0.99 -16.12 -1.23
CA PHE A 70 0.60 -15.11 -0.25
C PHE A 70 0.11 -13.83 -0.91
N VAL A 71 0.69 -13.46 -2.03
CA VAL A 71 0.20 -12.31 -2.82
C VAL A 71 -1.22 -12.58 -3.28
N ASP A 72 -1.51 -13.82 -3.64
CA ASP A 72 -2.88 -14.20 -4.03
C ASP A 72 -3.87 -13.94 -2.89
N GLU A 73 -3.47 -14.23 -1.67
CA GLU A 73 -4.35 -14.00 -0.53
C GLU A 73 -4.57 -12.51 -0.28
N VAL A 74 -3.52 -11.70 -0.46
CA VAL A 74 -3.65 -10.25 -0.33
C VAL A 74 -4.63 -9.71 -1.38
N GLU A 75 -4.49 -10.18 -2.61
CA GLU A 75 -5.35 -9.71 -3.68
C GLU A 75 -6.80 -10.18 -3.51
N ARG A 76 -6.99 -11.43 -3.06
CA ARG A 76 -8.33 -11.93 -2.76
C ARG A 76 -9.01 -11.13 -1.67
N LEU A 77 -8.25 -10.77 -0.64
CA LEU A 77 -8.76 -9.95 0.44
C LEU A 77 -9.19 -8.58 -0.07
N ALA A 78 -8.39 -7.98 -0.95
CA ALA A 78 -8.72 -6.69 -1.53
C ALA A 78 -10.01 -6.78 -2.35
N ILE A 79 -10.16 -7.85 -3.12
CA ILE A 79 -11.37 -8.06 -3.91
C ILE A 79 -12.60 -8.18 -3.01
N GLU A 80 -12.48 -8.98 -1.96
CA GLU A 80 -13.59 -9.17 -1.03
C GLU A 80 -14.00 -7.87 -0.35
N ARG A 81 -13.02 -7.09 0.07
CA ARG A 81 -13.30 -5.83 0.74
C ARG A 81 -13.90 -4.79 -0.21
N ALA A 82 -13.44 -4.78 -1.46
CA ALA A 82 -14.04 -3.90 -2.46
C ALA A 82 -15.49 -4.27 -2.71
N LYS A 83 -15.79 -5.57 -2.78
CA LYS A 83 -17.16 -6.02 -2.95
C LYS A 83 -18.04 -5.58 -1.79
N LYS A 84 -17.54 -5.72 -0.59
CA LYS A 84 -18.32 -5.30 0.57
C LYS A 84 -18.61 -3.81 0.55
N LEU A 85 -17.64 -3.03 0.15
CA LEU A 85 -17.79 -1.59 0.16
C LEU A 85 -18.75 -1.09 -0.92
N PHE A 86 -18.66 -1.66 -2.12
CA PHE A 86 -19.36 -1.10 -3.26
C PHE A 86 -20.52 -1.93 -3.75
N CYS A 87 -20.50 -3.23 -3.53
CA CYS A 87 -21.48 -4.12 -4.13
C CYS A 87 -22.36 -4.84 -3.14
N GLU A 88 -22.04 -4.77 -1.87
CA GLU A 88 -22.79 -5.50 -0.87
C GLU A 88 -24.16 -4.89 -0.74
N PRO A 89 -25.19 -5.61 -1.13
CA PRO A 89 -26.53 -5.04 -1.09
C PRO A 89 -27.19 -5.23 0.25
N ALA A 90 -26.49 -5.71 1.20
CA ALA A 90 -27.08 -6.03 2.45
C ALA A 90 -27.94 -4.96 2.93
N SER A 91 -27.54 -3.85 2.61
CA SER A 91 -28.30 -2.74 2.95
C SER A 91 -29.57 -2.68 2.20
N VAL A 92 -29.64 -3.36 1.17
CA VAL A 92 -30.71 -3.13 0.27
C VAL A 92 -31.93 -3.91 0.58
N GLU A 93 -31.81 -4.89 1.32
CA GLU A 93 -32.98 -5.63 1.55
C GLU A 93 -33.95 -5.02 2.43
#